data_5b2d675b01a7ab88a1ac81258de6a712
#
_entry.id   5b2d675b01a7ab88a1ac81258de6a712
#
_cell.length_a   1.000
_cell.length_b   1.000
_cell.length_c   1.000
_cell.angle_alpha   90.00
_cell.angle_beta   90.00
_cell.angle_gamma   90.00
#
_symmetry.space_group_name_H-M   'P 1'
#
loop_
_entity.id
_entity.type
_entity.pdbx_description
1 polymer ?
#
loop_
_entity_poly.entity_id
_entity_poly.type
_entity_poly.pdbx_seq_one_letter_code
_entity_poly.pdbx_strand_id
1 'polypeptide(L)'
;MRKMHFLKTMKATLICVILSTLITTACSDDDTPTKRTPTPTTNGASMISDPAKLDMIYSLVDLEGDKGRIYEMTYTVDYKLDDAINFGIDGQAKLTQFVGAYLMDTPKSKSMSLTYDAGCSAFAAPDNSTGNFLMGRNFDFNHRDKDANRIDIPVIVVHTAPQGGKKSVSFVDGNFVNYKKGFYTETGNDLSMLMALPYLLLDGINEDGFAISVLKLDGKPTRQTKSSQKTIFTTVAMRMLLDRASTVKEATAMLEKYNMCMDTDTASYHFFMADATGDYAIVEYTGKDVNI
;
A
#
# COMPACT_ATOMS: atom_id res chain seq x y z
N MET A 1 -52.34 40.56 28.75
CA MET A 1 -51.64 39.90 27.64
C MET A 1 -50.18 39.53 27.94
N ARG A 2 -49.84 38.98 29.10
CA ARG A 2 -48.43 38.65 29.47
C ARG A 2 -48.21 37.20 29.93
N LYS A 3 -49.22 36.36 29.92
CA LYS A 3 -49.13 34.96 30.39
C LYS A 3 -48.95 33.89 29.30
N MET A 4 -49.02 34.26 28.02
CA MET A 4 -48.96 33.27 26.93
C MET A 4 -47.58 33.07 26.28
N HIS A 5 -46.59 33.95 26.56
CA HIS A 5 -45.25 33.83 26.03
C HIS A 5 -44.29 32.94 26.87
N PHE A 6 -44.59 32.78 28.15
CA PHE A 6 -43.73 32.00 29.06
C PHE A 6 -43.91 30.48 28.91
N LEU A 7 -45.11 30.03 28.50
CA LEU A 7 -45.36 28.60 28.32
C LEU A 7 -44.81 28.01 26.99
N LYS A 8 -44.61 28.85 25.97
CA LYS A 8 -44.04 28.38 24.68
C LYS A 8 -42.51 28.20 24.77
N THR A 9 -41.82 29.01 25.55
CA THR A 9 -40.38 28.91 25.74
C THR A 9 -39.99 27.71 26.60
N MET A 10 -40.77 27.35 27.61
CA MET A 10 -40.53 26.19 28.45
C MET A 10 -40.72 24.85 27.70
N LYS A 11 -41.64 24.75 26.76
CA LYS A 11 -41.84 23.52 25.96
C LYS A 11 -40.71 23.29 24.94
N ALA A 12 -40.17 24.35 24.37
CA ALA A 12 -39.02 24.24 23.45
C ALA A 12 -37.73 23.82 24.14
N THR A 13 -37.46 24.35 25.36
CA THR A 13 -36.26 24.00 26.13
C THR A 13 -36.30 22.56 26.67
N LEU A 14 -37.50 22.05 27.03
CA LEU A 14 -37.62 20.67 27.51
C LEU A 14 -37.51 19.64 26.38
N ILE A 15 -37.91 19.97 25.16
CA ILE A 15 -37.72 19.08 23.98
C ILE A 15 -36.24 19.03 23.56
N CYS A 16 -35.51 20.12 23.63
CA CYS A 16 -34.07 20.11 23.35
C CYS A 16 -33.24 19.33 24.36
N VAL A 17 -33.62 19.33 25.66
CA VAL A 17 -32.91 18.57 26.70
C VAL A 17 -33.20 17.06 26.61
N ILE A 18 -34.39 16.65 26.15
CA ILE A 18 -34.71 15.22 25.96
C ILE A 18 -34.11 14.68 24.66
N LEU A 19 -33.90 15.52 23.64
CA LEU A 19 -33.22 15.10 22.40
C LEU A 19 -31.68 15.03 22.56
N SER A 20 -31.11 15.82 23.47
CA SER A 20 -29.65 15.78 23.71
C SER A 20 -29.21 14.61 24.61
N THR A 21 -30.11 13.95 25.34
CA THR A 21 -29.78 12.76 26.15
C THR A 21 -30.00 11.44 25.42
N LEU A 22 -30.56 11.45 24.21
CA LEU A 22 -30.75 10.25 23.39
C LEU A 22 -29.69 10.06 22.29
N ILE A 23 -28.71 10.98 22.15
CA ILE A 23 -27.65 10.91 21.15
C ILE A 23 -26.31 10.47 21.76
N THR A 24 -26.24 10.21 23.06
CA THR A 24 -24.97 9.83 23.71
C THR A 24 -24.78 8.33 23.94
N THR A 25 -25.55 7.47 23.25
CA THR A 25 -25.38 6.01 23.36
C THR A 25 -25.18 5.31 22.03
N ALA A 26 -24.67 6.02 21.01
CA ALA A 26 -24.25 5.39 19.77
C ALA A 26 -22.95 6.05 19.33
N CYS A 27 -21.87 5.50 19.79
CA CYS A 27 -20.46 5.50 19.39
C CYS A 27 -19.61 5.67 20.65
N SER A 28 -19.52 4.65 21.48
CA SER A 28 -18.31 4.41 22.21
C SER A 28 -17.39 3.71 21.23
N ASP A 29 -16.71 4.48 20.38
CA ASP A 29 -15.52 4.02 19.72
C ASP A 29 -14.47 3.81 20.81
N ASP A 30 -14.49 2.62 21.40
CA ASP A 30 -13.38 2.06 22.14
C ASP A 30 -12.34 1.68 21.08
N ASP A 31 -11.83 2.70 20.36
CA ASP A 31 -10.69 2.61 19.44
C ASP A 31 -9.36 2.47 20.22
N THR A 32 -9.37 1.66 21.24
CA THR A 32 -8.12 1.03 21.68
C THR A 32 -7.79 0.00 20.62
N PRO A 33 -6.72 0.20 19.82
CA PRO A 33 -6.35 -0.79 18.81
C PRO A 33 -6.14 -2.12 19.52
N THR A 34 -7.08 -3.05 19.34
CA THR A 34 -6.97 -4.39 19.88
C THR A 34 -5.69 -4.98 19.32
N LYS A 35 -4.70 -5.21 20.20
CA LYS A 35 -3.44 -5.81 19.82
C LYS A 35 -3.74 -7.17 19.20
N ARG A 36 -3.64 -7.24 17.86
CA ARG A 36 -3.92 -8.47 17.14
C ARG A 36 -2.86 -9.49 17.49
N THR A 37 -3.27 -10.74 17.65
CA THR A 37 -2.35 -11.84 17.98
C THR A 37 -1.71 -12.32 16.68
N PRO A 38 -0.38 -12.48 16.65
CA PRO A 38 0.30 -13.08 15.51
C PRO A 38 -0.25 -14.47 15.17
N THR A 39 -0.37 -14.76 13.89
CA THR A 39 -0.79 -16.09 13.41
C THR A 39 0.35 -17.08 13.64
N PRO A 40 0.13 -18.21 14.32
CA PRO A 40 1.18 -19.20 14.52
C PRO A 40 1.69 -19.77 13.19
N THR A 41 3.02 -19.96 13.10
CA THR A 41 3.66 -20.61 11.95
C THR A 41 4.82 -21.50 12.41
N THR A 42 5.07 -22.57 11.66
CA THR A 42 6.29 -23.40 11.79
C THR A 42 7.27 -23.15 10.65
N ASN A 43 6.93 -22.27 9.72
CA ASN A 43 7.78 -21.92 8.59
C ASN A 43 8.96 -21.06 9.04
N GLY A 44 10.13 -21.30 8.44
CA GLY A 44 11.35 -20.51 8.67
C GLY A 44 11.53 -19.40 7.65
N ALA A 45 12.48 -18.52 7.92
CA ALA A 45 13.00 -17.52 7.00
C ALA A 45 14.50 -17.78 6.77
N SER A 46 14.81 -18.67 5.82
CA SER A 46 16.14 -19.28 5.68
C SER A 46 17.26 -18.29 5.31
N MET A 47 16.90 -17.11 4.80
CA MET A 47 17.84 -16.06 4.41
C MET A 47 17.95 -14.94 5.46
N ILE A 48 17.33 -15.12 6.63
CA ILE A 48 17.28 -14.13 7.70
C ILE A 48 17.85 -14.76 8.97
N SER A 49 18.78 -14.04 9.60
CA SER A 49 19.38 -14.38 10.88
C SER A 49 19.24 -13.30 11.94
N ASP A 50 18.97 -12.06 11.51
CA ASP A 50 18.72 -10.92 12.40
C ASP A 50 17.41 -11.13 13.21
N PRO A 51 17.50 -11.16 14.56
CA PRO A 51 16.32 -11.37 15.40
C PRO A 51 15.20 -10.35 15.17
N ALA A 52 15.53 -9.07 14.94
CA ALA A 52 14.51 -8.03 14.73
C ALA A 52 13.73 -8.26 13.43
N LYS A 53 14.41 -8.73 12.38
CA LYS A 53 13.76 -9.12 11.12
C LYS A 53 12.89 -10.36 11.29
N LEU A 54 13.35 -11.35 12.05
CA LEU A 54 12.58 -12.56 12.36
C LEU A 54 11.34 -12.23 13.18
N ASP A 55 11.48 -11.43 14.22
CA ASP A 55 10.34 -10.98 15.05
C ASP A 55 9.28 -10.26 14.21
N MET A 56 9.73 -9.41 13.27
CA MET A 56 8.84 -8.73 12.32
C MET A 56 8.13 -9.74 11.40
N ILE A 57 8.85 -10.68 10.80
CA ILE A 57 8.27 -11.72 9.93
C ILE A 57 7.25 -12.57 10.69
N TYR A 58 7.54 -12.92 11.95
CA TYR A 58 6.67 -13.74 12.77
C TYR A 58 5.53 -12.96 13.46
N SER A 59 5.48 -11.64 13.28
CA SER A 59 4.37 -10.79 13.74
C SER A 59 3.15 -10.77 12.79
N LEU A 60 3.23 -11.43 11.65
CA LEU A 60 2.19 -11.44 10.62
C LEU A 60 0.88 -12.05 11.15
N VAL A 61 -0.24 -11.41 10.84
CA VAL A 61 -1.59 -11.76 11.30
C VAL A 61 -2.48 -12.12 10.12
N ASP A 62 -3.20 -13.24 10.20
CA ASP A 62 -4.31 -13.55 9.28
C ASP A 62 -5.56 -12.78 9.74
N LEU A 63 -6.03 -11.83 8.93
CA LEU A 63 -7.17 -10.98 9.25
C LEU A 63 -8.52 -11.70 9.14
N GLU A 64 -8.56 -12.84 8.48
CA GLU A 64 -9.78 -13.62 8.27
C GLU A 64 -9.89 -14.86 9.16
N GLY A 65 -8.98 -15.02 10.11
CA GLY A 65 -8.98 -16.13 11.07
C GLY A 65 -8.90 -17.50 10.39
N ASP A 66 -7.72 -17.89 9.94
CA ASP A 66 -7.36 -19.16 9.32
C ASP A 66 -7.77 -19.37 7.85
N LYS A 67 -8.34 -18.36 7.18
CA LYS A 67 -8.66 -18.48 5.75
C LYS A 67 -7.44 -18.29 4.84
N GLY A 68 -6.38 -17.64 5.35
CA GLY A 68 -5.10 -17.50 4.66
C GLY A 68 -5.14 -16.67 3.39
N ARG A 69 -6.05 -15.69 3.29
CA ARG A 69 -6.25 -14.86 2.11
C ARG A 69 -5.84 -13.41 2.31
N ILE A 70 -5.98 -12.87 3.53
CA ILE A 70 -5.64 -11.49 3.86
C ILE A 70 -4.77 -11.51 5.11
N TYR A 71 -3.56 -11.06 4.94
CA TYR A 71 -2.60 -10.93 6.04
C TYR A 71 -2.27 -9.47 6.30
N GLU A 72 -1.86 -9.17 7.52
CA GLU A 72 -1.40 -7.87 7.96
C GLU A 72 -0.02 -7.99 8.59
N MET A 73 0.87 -7.06 8.26
CA MET A 73 2.22 -7.00 8.79
C MET A 73 2.61 -5.55 9.09
N THR A 74 3.20 -5.32 10.27
CA THR A 74 3.88 -4.05 10.55
C THR A 74 5.36 -4.21 10.25
N TYR A 75 5.85 -3.47 9.24
CA TYR A 75 7.24 -3.51 8.84
C TYR A 75 8.05 -2.58 9.75
N THR A 76 8.80 -3.16 10.69
CA THR A 76 9.46 -2.43 11.78
C THR A 76 10.95 -2.15 11.56
N VAL A 77 11.56 -2.79 10.56
CA VAL A 77 12.99 -2.59 10.25
C VAL A 77 13.16 -1.59 9.11
N ASP A 78 14.35 -1.01 9.00
CA ASP A 78 14.67 -0.08 7.92
C ASP A 78 14.76 -0.81 6.57
N TYR A 79 13.91 -0.44 5.62
CA TYR A 79 13.92 -0.99 4.25
C TYR A 79 14.83 -0.22 3.28
N LYS A 80 15.66 0.71 3.79
CA LYS A 80 16.75 1.33 3.03
C LYS A 80 16.31 2.07 1.76
N LEU A 81 15.28 2.94 1.86
CA LEU A 81 14.75 3.62 0.68
C LEU A 81 15.78 4.46 -0.06
N ASP A 82 16.63 5.22 0.64
CA ASP A 82 17.66 6.03 0.00
C ASP A 82 18.72 5.17 -0.71
N ASP A 83 19.07 4.05 -0.12
CA ASP A 83 19.97 3.06 -0.74
C ASP A 83 19.31 2.45 -1.99
N ALA A 84 18.01 2.14 -1.95
CA ALA A 84 17.27 1.62 -3.11
C ALA A 84 17.25 2.61 -4.28
N ILE A 85 16.99 3.88 -4.00
CA ILE A 85 17.01 4.95 -5.00
C ILE A 85 18.43 5.15 -5.55
N ASN A 86 19.45 5.11 -4.69
CA ASN A 86 20.85 5.26 -5.09
C ASN A 86 21.40 4.04 -5.85
N PHE A 87 20.91 2.86 -5.55
CA PHE A 87 21.23 1.62 -6.27
C PHE A 87 20.78 1.67 -7.73
N GLY A 88 19.81 2.55 -8.04
CA GLY A 88 19.33 2.76 -9.41
C GLY A 88 18.54 1.56 -9.91
N ILE A 89 17.59 1.11 -9.10
CA ILE A 89 16.70 0.02 -9.47
C ILE A 89 15.87 0.45 -10.70
N ASP A 90 16.05 -0.28 -11.80
CA ASP A 90 15.42 -0.03 -13.10
C ASP A 90 14.53 -1.20 -13.56
N GLY A 91 14.32 -2.18 -12.69
CA GLY A 91 13.48 -3.34 -12.98
C GLY A 91 13.56 -4.41 -11.90
N GLN A 92 12.81 -5.48 -12.12
CA GLN A 92 12.66 -6.60 -11.20
C GLN A 92 13.99 -7.26 -10.83
N ALA A 93 14.90 -7.45 -11.81
CA ALA A 93 16.17 -8.10 -11.56
C ALA A 93 17.04 -7.31 -10.57
N LYS A 94 17.15 -5.98 -10.75
CA LYS A 94 17.87 -5.12 -9.81
C LYS A 94 17.16 -4.99 -8.47
N LEU A 95 15.82 -4.98 -8.44
CA LEU A 95 15.08 -5.01 -7.19
C LEU A 95 15.40 -6.29 -6.40
N THR A 96 15.41 -7.44 -7.07
CA THR A 96 15.79 -8.73 -6.47
C THR A 96 17.21 -8.69 -5.91
N GLN A 97 18.17 -8.13 -6.65
CA GLN A 97 19.55 -7.96 -6.20
C GLN A 97 19.64 -7.05 -4.96
N PHE A 98 18.92 -5.92 -5.00
CA PHE A 98 18.88 -4.99 -3.88
C PHE A 98 18.30 -5.64 -2.61
N VAL A 99 17.16 -6.30 -2.71
CA VAL A 99 16.54 -7.01 -1.58
C VAL A 99 17.51 -8.05 -0.99
N GLY A 100 18.14 -8.86 -1.84
CA GLY A 100 19.13 -9.85 -1.39
C GLY A 100 20.35 -9.23 -0.71
N ALA A 101 20.86 -8.12 -1.22
CA ALA A 101 22.09 -7.50 -0.73
C ALA A 101 21.90 -6.61 0.51
N TYR A 102 20.74 -5.95 0.65
CA TYR A 102 20.51 -4.92 1.67
C TYR A 102 19.48 -5.30 2.74
N LEU A 103 18.51 -6.16 2.41
CA LEU A 103 17.43 -6.52 3.32
C LEU A 103 17.54 -7.92 3.89
N MET A 104 18.20 -8.83 3.18
CA MET A 104 18.46 -10.20 3.64
C MET A 104 19.86 -10.30 4.25
N ASP A 105 20.08 -11.32 5.08
CA ASP A 105 21.37 -11.53 5.74
C ASP A 105 22.26 -12.53 4.97
N THR A 106 21.68 -13.22 3.99
CA THR A 106 22.42 -14.10 3.07
C THR A 106 22.12 -13.68 1.62
N PRO A 107 23.14 -13.62 0.75
CA PRO A 107 23.01 -13.07 -0.60
C PRO A 107 22.23 -13.95 -1.60
N LYS A 108 21.51 -14.94 -1.12
CA LYS A 108 20.67 -15.80 -1.97
C LYS A 108 19.29 -15.18 -2.11
N SER A 109 19.05 -14.47 -3.19
CA SER A 109 17.70 -13.99 -3.50
C SER A 109 16.89 -15.06 -4.26
N LYS A 110 15.64 -15.28 -3.84
CA LYS A 110 14.65 -15.96 -4.68
C LYS A 110 14.11 -14.95 -5.71
N SER A 111 13.80 -15.43 -6.91
CA SER A 111 13.21 -14.57 -7.92
C SER A 111 11.83 -14.06 -7.49
N MET A 112 11.59 -12.78 -7.70
CA MET A 112 10.26 -12.17 -7.64
C MET A 112 9.60 -12.26 -9.01
N SER A 113 8.29 -12.22 -9.07
CA SER A 113 7.54 -12.19 -10.33
C SER A 113 6.55 -11.03 -10.30
N LEU A 114 6.85 -9.97 -11.06
CA LEU A 114 6.01 -8.79 -11.18
C LEU A 114 5.19 -8.82 -12.48
N THR A 115 4.72 -9.99 -12.88
CA THR A 115 3.84 -10.11 -14.04
C THR A 115 2.39 -9.85 -13.65
N TYR A 116 1.73 -8.97 -14.41
CA TYR A 116 0.36 -8.55 -14.15
C TYR A 116 -0.53 -8.99 -15.33
N ASP A 117 -1.50 -9.83 -15.04
CA ASP A 117 -2.70 -9.96 -15.85
C ASP A 117 -3.87 -9.40 -15.04
N ALA A 118 -4.07 -8.10 -15.16
CA ALA A 118 -5.03 -7.39 -14.34
C ALA A 118 -5.77 -6.31 -15.12
N GLY A 119 -7.06 -6.19 -14.86
CA GLY A 119 -7.80 -4.96 -14.99
C GLY A 119 -7.68 -4.14 -13.70
N CYS A 120 -7.84 -2.83 -13.80
CA CYS A 120 -7.78 -1.96 -12.63
C CYS A 120 -8.74 -0.79 -12.78
N SER A 121 -9.31 -0.33 -11.67
CA SER A 121 -10.04 0.94 -11.61
C SER A 121 -9.72 1.71 -10.34
N ALA A 122 -9.75 3.03 -10.42
CA ALA A 122 -9.60 3.91 -9.29
C ALA A 122 -10.46 5.16 -9.48
N PHE A 123 -10.89 5.76 -8.38
CA PHE A 123 -11.62 7.03 -8.40
C PHE A 123 -11.31 7.81 -7.12
N ALA A 124 -11.51 9.13 -7.18
CA ALA A 124 -11.56 10.00 -6.01
C ALA A 124 -12.90 10.71 -5.97
N ALA A 125 -13.47 10.87 -4.79
CA ALA A 125 -14.74 11.53 -4.60
C ALA A 125 -14.81 12.22 -3.22
N PRO A 126 -15.53 13.35 -3.10
CA PRO A 126 -15.82 13.93 -1.80
C PRO A 126 -16.79 13.04 -1.01
N ASP A 127 -16.53 12.90 0.28
CA ASP A 127 -17.50 12.36 1.23
C ASP A 127 -18.34 13.53 1.79
N ASN A 128 -19.55 13.66 1.30
CA ASN A 128 -20.44 14.74 1.71
C ASN A 128 -20.90 14.66 3.18
N SER A 129 -20.70 13.53 3.84
CA SER A 129 -21.09 13.33 5.23
C SER A 129 -20.04 13.84 6.21
N THR A 130 -18.75 13.70 5.87
CA THR A 130 -17.63 14.08 6.73
C THR A 130 -16.87 15.30 6.23
N GLY A 131 -17.03 15.69 4.96
CA GLY A 131 -16.24 16.73 4.30
C GLY A 131 -14.83 16.27 3.89
N ASN A 132 -14.52 14.99 4.08
CA ASN A 132 -13.27 14.38 3.65
C ASN A 132 -13.31 13.94 2.19
N PHE A 133 -12.19 13.48 1.66
CA PHE A 133 -12.09 12.86 0.35
C PHE A 133 -11.84 11.36 0.49
N LEU A 134 -12.41 10.60 -0.43
CA LEU A 134 -12.27 9.16 -0.51
C LEU A 134 -11.55 8.80 -1.80
N MET A 135 -10.63 7.86 -1.73
CA MET A 135 -10.06 7.18 -2.89
C MET A 135 -10.54 5.72 -2.87
N GLY A 136 -11.21 5.32 -3.93
CA GLY A 136 -11.59 3.93 -4.15
C GLY A 136 -10.66 3.26 -5.15
N ARG A 137 -10.38 1.96 -4.93
CA ARG A 137 -9.47 1.18 -5.75
C ARG A 137 -9.97 -0.25 -5.91
N ASN A 138 -9.94 -0.78 -7.12
CA ASN A 138 -10.22 -2.18 -7.42
C ASN A 138 -9.05 -2.83 -8.17
N PHE A 139 -8.68 -4.04 -7.73
CA PHE A 139 -7.72 -4.93 -8.37
C PHE A 139 -8.43 -6.12 -8.99
N ASP A 140 -8.33 -6.26 -10.30
CA ASP A 140 -8.89 -7.39 -11.04
C ASP A 140 -7.76 -8.33 -11.48
N PHE A 141 -7.02 -8.90 -10.52
CA PHE A 141 -6.00 -9.90 -10.82
C PHE A 141 -6.64 -11.25 -11.18
N ASN A 142 -6.16 -11.81 -12.27
CA ASN A 142 -6.58 -13.13 -12.74
C ASN A 142 -5.43 -14.13 -12.57
N HIS A 143 -5.27 -14.62 -11.35
CA HIS A 143 -4.26 -15.62 -11.05
C HIS A 143 -4.69 -16.99 -11.53
N ARG A 144 -3.87 -17.60 -12.37
CA ARG A 144 -4.09 -18.94 -12.89
C ARG A 144 -2.83 -19.78 -12.80
N ASP A 145 -2.98 -21.08 -12.63
CA ASP A 145 -1.90 -22.03 -12.76
C ASP A 145 -1.56 -22.34 -14.22
N LYS A 146 -0.58 -23.21 -14.46
CA LYS A 146 -0.16 -23.63 -15.79
C LYS A 146 -1.27 -24.35 -16.61
N ASP A 147 -2.28 -24.86 -15.92
CA ASP A 147 -3.42 -25.57 -16.50
C ASP A 147 -4.66 -24.65 -16.62
N ALA A 148 -4.46 -23.34 -16.47
CA ALA A 148 -5.46 -22.27 -16.50
C ALA A 148 -6.54 -22.35 -15.38
N ASN A 149 -6.32 -23.14 -14.32
CA ASN A 149 -7.19 -23.12 -13.16
C ASN A 149 -6.92 -21.88 -12.30
N ARG A 150 -7.98 -21.31 -11.74
CA ARG A 150 -7.86 -20.20 -10.79
C ARG A 150 -7.10 -20.64 -9.55
N ILE A 151 -6.16 -19.82 -9.11
CA ILE A 151 -5.45 -20.01 -7.84
C ILE A 151 -5.75 -18.85 -6.90
N ASP A 152 -5.88 -19.15 -5.62
CA ASP A 152 -6.06 -18.15 -4.58
C ASP A 152 -4.70 -17.63 -4.13
N ILE A 153 -4.51 -16.31 -4.30
CA ILE A 153 -3.31 -15.59 -3.88
C ILE A 153 -3.68 -14.69 -2.70
N PRO A 154 -2.86 -14.64 -1.65
CA PRO A 154 -3.12 -13.77 -0.52
C PRO A 154 -2.80 -12.31 -0.85
N VAL A 155 -3.56 -11.40 -0.24
CA VAL A 155 -3.21 -9.99 -0.14
C VAL A 155 -2.50 -9.75 1.19
N ILE A 156 -1.43 -8.98 1.17
CA ILE A 156 -0.69 -8.62 2.37
C ILE A 156 -0.80 -7.11 2.58
N VAL A 157 -1.42 -6.72 3.68
CA VAL A 157 -1.51 -5.33 4.14
C VAL A 157 -0.22 -5.02 4.89
N VAL A 158 0.51 -4.01 4.45
CA VAL A 158 1.81 -3.65 5.01
C VAL A 158 1.76 -2.26 5.61
N HIS A 159 1.97 -2.17 6.91
CA HIS A 159 2.15 -0.91 7.62
C HIS A 159 3.63 -0.57 7.68
N THR A 160 4.00 0.65 7.32
CA THR A 160 5.37 1.14 7.44
C THR A 160 5.42 2.43 8.25
N ALA A 161 6.51 2.62 9.00
CA ALA A 161 6.79 3.84 9.77
C ALA A 161 8.30 4.14 9.70
N PRO A 162 8.80 4.60 8.52
CA PRO A 162 10.23 4.82 8.34
C PRO A 162 10.73 6.01 9.16
N GLN A 163 11.96 5.94 9.65
CA GLN A 163 12.56 7.06 10.35
C GLN A 163 12.74 8.27 9.40
N GLY A 164 12.17 9.40 9.76
CA GLY A 164 12.22 10.62 8.94
C GLY A 164 11.30 10.62 7.72
N GLY A 165 10.47 9.61 7.56
CA GLY A 165 9.42 9.52 6.54
C GLY A 165 8.03 9.40 7.16
N LYS A 166 7.02 9.33 6.32
CA LYS A 166 5.61 9.24 6.71
C LYS A 166 5.19 7.79 6.96
N LYS A 167 4.35 7.58 7.97
CA LYS A 167 3.69 6.28 8.16
C LYS A 167 2.73 6.04 7.01
N SER A 168 2.62 4.79 6.59
CA SER A 168 1.69 4.43 5.53
C SER A 168 1.16 3.01 5.65
N VAL A 169 0.04 2.77 4.98
CA VAL A 169 -0.53 1.44 4.75
C VAL A 169 -0.52 1.20 3.25
N SER A 170 -0.10 0.01 2.84
CA SER A 170 -0.05 -0.39 1.44
C SER A 170 -0.51 -1.84 1.27
N PHE A 171 -0.88 -2.20 0.03
CA PHE A 171 -1.34 -3.53 -0.33
C PHE A 171 -0.37 -4.18 -1.31
N VAL A 172 -0.06 -5.45 -1.04
CA VAL A 172 0.85 -6.26 -1.85
C VAL A 172 0.14 -7.55 -2.25
N ASP A 173 0.27 -7.90 -3.52
CA ASP A 173 -0.16 -9.21 -4.02
C ASP A 173 0.91 -10.27 -3.68
N GLY A 174 0.52 -11.32 -2.96
CA GLY A 174 1.42 -12.39 -2.53
C GLY A 174 2.08 -13.15 -3.68
N ASN A 175 1.51 -13.09 -4.88
CA ASN A 175 2.10 -13.71 -6.06
C ASN A 175 3.48 -13.12 -6.42
N PHE A 176 3.74 -11.86 -6.10
CA PHE A 176 5.03 -11.23 -6.38
C PHE A 176 6.19 -11.89 -5.65
N VAL A 177 5.90 -12.51 -4.52
CA VAL A 177 6.87 -13.27 -3.72
C VAL A 177 6.60 -14.79 -3.77
N ASN A 178 5.79 -15.22 -4.73
CA ASN A 178 5.39 -16.61 -4.96
C ASN A 178 4.65 -17.25 -3.77
N TYR A 179 3.90 -16.46 -3.01
CA TYR A 179 3.05 -16.97 -1.95
C TYR A 179 1.64 -17.24 -2.47
N LYS A 180 1.09 -18.37 -2.07
CA LYS A 180 -0.29 -18.79 -2.30
C LYS A 180 -1.08 -18.68 -1.00
N LYS A 181 -2.39 -18.75 -1.10
CA LYS A 181 -3.27 -18.87 0.06
C LYS A 181 -2.72 -19.86 1.07
N GLY A 182 -2.74 -19.49 2.33
CA GLY A 182 -2.24 -20.34 3.42
C GLY A 182 -0.70 -20.42 3.55
N PHE A 183 0.08 -19.69 2.74
CA PHE A 183 1.54 -19.78 2.73
C PHE A 183 2.19 -19.66 4.11
N TYR A 184 1.55 -18.94 5.02
CA TYR A 184 2.13 -18.67 6.33
C TYR A 184 1.95 -19.83 7.31
N THR A 185 0.83 -20.54 7.23
CA THR A 185 0.48 -21.67 8.13
C THR A 185 0.81 -23.03 7.55
N GLU A 186 0.78 -23.19 6.22
CA GLU A 186 1.14 -24.42 5.55
C GLU A 186 2.66 -24.62 5.57
N THR A 187 3.11 -25.81 5.93
CA THR A 187 4.54 -26.14 6.09
C THR A 187 5.30 -26.14 4.77
N GLY A 188 6.61 -25.83 4.84
CA GLY A 188 7.53 -25.92 3.69
C GLY A 188 7.71 -24.62 2.92
N ASN A 189 7.12 -23.51 3.37
CA ASN A 189 7.35 -22.20 2.80
C ASN A 189 8.54 -21.48 3.45
N ASP A 190 9.24 -20.65 2.70
CA ASP A 190 10.30 -19.80 3.19
C ASP A 190 9.80 -18.35 3.25
N LEU A 191 9.77 -17.78 4.44
CA LEU A 191 9.17 -16.47 4.72
C LEU A 191 10.14 -15.30 4.47
N SER A 192 11.37 -15.55 4.06
CA SER A 192 12.39 -14.50 3.87
C SER A 192 11.95 -13.41 2.88
N MET A 193 11.13 -13.76 1.87
CA MET A 193 10.65 -12.81 0.88
C MET A 193 9.69 -11.75 1.42
N LEU A 194 9.17 -11.90 2.65
CA LEU A 194 8.42 -10.85 3.35
C LEU A 194 9.26 -9.56 3.53
N MET A 195 10.59 -9.68 3.49
CA MET A 195 11.50 -8.53 3.51
C MET A 195 11.35 -7.61 2.28
N ALA A 196 10.84 -8.10 1.16
CA ALA A 196 10.67 -7.32 -0.07
C ALA A 196 9.38 -6.47 -0.10
N LEU A 197 8.43 -6.72 0.81
CA LEU A 197 7.08 -6.15 0.75
C LEU A 197 7.02 -4.62 0.60
N PRO A 198 7.86 -3.80 1.25
CA PRO A 198 7.82 -2.35 1.07
C PRO A 198 8.01 -1.89 -0.39
N TYR A 199 8.62 -2.74 -1.23
CA TYR A 199 8.91 -2.45 -2.64
C TYR A 199 8.01 -3.19 -3.62
N LEU A 200 6.94 -3.81 -3.17
CA LEU A 200 6.03 -4.61 -3.99
C LEU A 200 4.59 -4.10 -3.93
N LEU A 201 4.41 -2.89 -3.42
CA LEU A 201 3.09 -2.29 -3.25
C LEU A 201 2.43 -1.98 -4.60
N LEU A 202 1.11 -2.10 -4.62
CA LEU A 202 0.25 -1.79 -5.76
C LEU A 202 -0.60 -0.53 -5.53
N ASP A 203 -0.83 -0.20 -4.28
CA ASP A 203 -1.43 1.04 -3.79
C ASP A 203 -1.06 1.29 -2.33
N GLY A 204 -1.44 2.44 -1.83
CA GLY A 204 -1.27 2.79 -0.43
C GLY A 204 -1.72 4.21 -0.13
N ILE A 205 -1.81 4.48 1.16
CA ILE A 205 -2.12 5.80 1.72
C ILE A 205 -1.16 6.09 2.88
N ASN A 206 -0.73 7.33 3.03
CA ASN A 206 0.09 7.75 4.15
C ASN A 206 -0.70 8.56 5.20
N GLU A 207 -0.06 8.86 6.33
CA GLU A 207 -0.67 9.56 7.46
C GLU A 207 -1.13 11.00 7.16
N ASP A 208 -0.62 11.62 6.10
CA ASP A 208 -1.07 12.94 5.64
C ASP A 208 -2.26 12.86 4.66
N GLY A 209 -2.74 11.65 4.37
CA GLY A 209 -3.86 11.42 3.45
C GLY A 209 -3.47 11.44 1.97
N PHE A 210 -2.18 11.44 1.63
CA PHE A 210 -1.74 11.22 0.26
C PHE A 210 -1.88 9.73 -0.09
N ALA A 211 -2.62 9.43 -1.15
CA ALA A 211 -2.88 8.09 -1.65
C ALA A 211 -2.40 7.93 -3.09
N ILE A 212 -1.89 6.75 -3.42
CA ILE A 212 -1.42 6.39 -4.76
C ILE A 212 -1.79 4.96 -5.11
N SER A 213 -2.12 4.74 -6.38
CA SER A 213 -2.28 3.41 -6.95
C SER A 213 -1.63 3.33 -8.33
N VAL A 214 -1.14 2.14 -8.69
CA VAL A 214 -0.70 1.82 -10.04
C VAL A 214 -1.83 1.13 -10.79
N LEU A 215 -2.07 1.54 -12.04
CA LEU A 215 -3.05 0.93 -12.94
C LEU A 215 -2.36 0.48 -14.22
N LYS A 216 -2.74 -0.69 -14.72
CA LYS A 216 -2.23 -1.21 -15.98
C LYS A 216 -2.76 -0.40 -17.16
N LEU A 217 -1.88 -0.10 -18.07
CA LEU A 217 -2.19 0.50 -19.36
C LEU A 217 -1.64 -0.40 -20.47
N ASP A 218 -2.49 -0.77 -21.42
CA ASP A 218 -2.04 -1.55 -22.57
C ASP A 218 -1.11 -0.69 -23.44
N GLY A 219 0.06 -1.21 -23.72
CA GLY A 219 1.04 -0.48 -24.52
C GLY A 219 2.48 -0.91 -24.26
N LYS A 220 3.40 -0.17 -24.88
CA LYS A 220 4.83 -0.41 -24.64
C LYS A 220 5.24 0.13 -23.29
N PRO A 221 6.09 -0.60 -22.52
CA PRO A 221 6.57 -0.15 -21.24
C PRO A 221 7.38 1.14 -21.37
N THR A 222 7.22 2.02 -20.40
CA THR A 222 8.00 3.25 -20.31
C THR A 222 9.43 2.95 -19.88
N ARG A 223 10.40 3.51 -20.61
CA ARG A 223 11.82 3.50 -20.27
C ARG A 223 12.41 4.86 -20.62
N GLN A 224 12.35 5.78 -19.67
CA GLN A 224 12.91 7.11 -19.86
C GLN A 224 14.43 7.09 -19.72
N THR A 225 15.13 7.94 -20.47
CA THR A 225 16.60 7.97 -20.55
C THR A 225 17.17 9.38 -20.59
N LYS A 226 16.59 10.34 -19.85
CA LYS A 226 17.15 11.69 -19.74
C LYS A 226 18.49 11.59 -18.98
N SER A 227 19.58 12.04 -19.60
CA SER A 227 20.95 11.84 -19.08
C SER A 227 21.22 12.52 -17.73
N SER A 228 20.46 13.54 -17.38
CA SER A 228 20.59 14.29 -16.13
C SER A 228 19.80 13.72 -14.95
N GLN A 229 19.03 12.65 -15.15
CA GLN A 229 18.11 12.11 -14.15
C GLN A 229 18.47 10.67 -13.80
N LYS A 230 18.35 10.34 -12.51
CA LYS A 230 18.45 8.94 -12.05
C LYS A 230 17.22 8.15 -12.51
N THR A 231 17.41 6.88 -12.77
CA THR A 231 16.31 5.96 -13.07
C THR A 231 15.66 5.47 -11.77
N ILE A 232 14.34 5.37 -11.79
CA ILE A 232 13.55 4.80 -10.69
C ILE A 232 12.53 3.79 -11.23
N PHE A 233 12.42 2.65 -10.57
CA PHE A 233 11.44 1.62 -10.90
C PHE A 233 10.07 1.95 -10.31
N THR A 234 9.00 1.52 -10.95
CA THR A 234 7.61 1.83 -10.61
C THR A 234 7.29 1.70 -9.12
N THR A 235 7.58 0.55 -8.52
CA THR A 235 7.21 0.30 -7.12
C THR A 235 8.13 1.03 -6.13
N VAL A 236 9.39 1.28 -6.50
CA VAL A 236 10.30 2.13 -5.71
C VAL A 236 9.83 3.58 -5.72
N ALA A 237 9.33 4.07 -6.87
CA ALA A 237 8.74 5.40 -6.97
C ALA A 237 7.51 5.52 -6.06
N MET A 238 6.60 4.54 -6.08
CA MET A 238 5.43 4.54 -5.21
C MET A 238 5.82 4.56 -3.72
N ARG A 239 6.82 3.74 -3.32
CA ARG A 239 7.32 3.75 -1.93
C ARG A 239 7.91 5.12 -1.57
N MET A 240 8.71 5.70 -2.44
CA MET A 240 9.28 7.05 -2.25
C MET A 240 8.18 8.10 -2.04
N LEU A 241 7.13 8.06 -2.84
CA LEU A 241 6.03 9.03 -2.74
C LEU A 241 5.25 8.85 -1.43
N LEU A 242 4.93 7.62 -1.04
CA LEU A 242 4.25 7.37 0.23
C LEU A 242 5.07 7.83 1.45
N ASP A 243 6.39 7.71 1.39
CA ASP A 243 7.26 8.12 2.49
C ASP A 243 7.47 9.64 2.56
N ARG A 244 7.29 10.38 1.45
CA ARG A 244 7.80 11.76 1.35
C ARG A 244 6.78 12.80 0.91
N ALA A 245 5.75 12.42 0.16
CA ALA A 245 4.76 13.37 -0.34
C ALA A 245 3.57 13.49 0.62
N SER A 246 3.08 14.71 0.82
CA SER A 246 1.82 14.99 1.52
C SER A 246 0.70 15.34 0.54
N THR A 247 1.06 15.79 -0.66
CA THR A 247 0.11 16.27 -1.66
C THR A 247 0.41 15.73 -3.04
N VAL A 248 -0.59 15.73 -3.92
CA VAL A 248 -0.46 15.39 -5.34
C VAL A 248 0.59 16.29 -6.02
N LYS A 249 0.61 17.57 -5.70
CA LYS A 249 1.58 18.54 -6.23
C LYS A 249 3.02 18.19 -5.84
N GLU A 250 3.28 17.79 -4.59
CA GLU A 250 4.60 17.36 -4.16
C GLU A 250 5.02 16.06 -4.86
N ALA A 251 4.10 15.10 -4.96
CA ALA A 251 4.33 13.81 -5.59
C ALA A 251 4.72 13.97 -7.08
N THR A 252 3.97 14.78 -7.84
CA THR A 252 4.26 15.03 -9.25
C THR A 252 5.62 15.72 -9.44
N ALA A 253 5.94 16.71 -8.61
CA ALA A 253 7.25 17.39 -8.64
C ALA A 253 8.42 16.45 -8.26
N MET A 254 8.17 15.41 -7.45
CA MET A 254 9.18 14.38 -7.16
C MET A 254 9.38 13.46 -8.37
N LEU A 255 8.30 13.00 -9.02
CA LEU A 255 8.38 12.11 -10.19
C LEU A 255 9.14 12.74 -11.36
N GLU A 256 8.98 14.05 -11.57
CA GLU A 256 9.68 14.78 -12.63
C GLU A 256 11.22 14.78 -12.51
N LYS A 257 11.75 14.45 -11.33
CA LYS A 257 13.20 14.40 -11.07
C LYS A 257 13.86 13.07 -11.47
N TYR A 258 13.08 12.09 -11.88
CA TYR A 258 13.54 10.74 -12.17
C TYR A 258 13.15 10.28 -13.57
N ASN A 259 13.95 9.41 -14.14
CA ASN A 259 13.56 8.61 -15.30
C ASN A 259 12.73 7.40 -14.82
N MET A 260 11.48 7.34 -15.20
CA MET A 260 10.64 6.18 -14.91
C MET A 260 11.05 4.98 -15.76
N CYS A 261 11.23 3.85 -15.12
CA CYS A 261 11.43 2.56 -15.78
C CYS A 261 10.35 1.57 -15.33
N MET A 262 9.66 1.00 -16.30
CA MET A 262 8.65 -0.03 -16.12
C MET A 262 9.18 -1.32 -16.72
N ASP A 263 9.32 -2.37 -15.89
CA ASP A 263 9.93 -3.63 -16.27
C ASP A 263 8.88 -4.64 -16.68
N THR A 264 8.23 -4.39 -17.80
CA THR A 264 7.36 -5.36 -18.48
C THR A 264 7.62 -5.29 -19.97
N ASP A 265 7.33 -6.36 -20.70
CA ASP A 265 7.48 -6.39 -22.15
C ASP A 265 6.21 -5.97 -22.90
N THR A 266 5.06 -5.96 -22.22
CA THR A 266 3.75 -5.91 -22.88
C THR A 266 2.79 -4.87 -22.32
N ALA A 267 3.10 -4.25 -21.19
CA ALA A 267 2.22 -3.28 -20.53
C ALA A 267 2.98 -2.05 -20.05
N SER A 268 2.31 -0.92 -20.07
CA SER A 268 2.72 0.28 -19.37
C SER A 268 1.87 0.42 -18.09
N TYR A 269 2.15 1.45 -17.32
CA TYR A 269 1.38 1.80 -16.12
C TYR A 269 1.16 3.29 -16.08
N HIS A 270 0.07 3.69 -15.43
CA HIS A 270 -0.11 5.04 -14.94
C HIS A 270 -0.35 5.03 -13.44
N PHE A 271 -0.09 6.15 -12.79
CA PHE A 271 -0.43 6.34 -11.40
C PHE A 271 -1.72 7.14 -11.29
N PHE A 272 -2.61 6.71 -10.44
CA PHE A 272 -3.69 7.54 -9.93
C PHE A 272 -3.32 7.97 -8.52
N MET A 273 -3.34 9.27 -8.26
CA MET A 273 -2.98 9.86 -6.97
C MET A 273 -4.10 10.78 -6.50
N ALA A 274 -4.31 10.83 -5.20
CA ALA A 274 -5.23 11.76 -4.55
C ALA A 274 -4.65 12.21 -3.20
N ASP A 275 -5.11 13.34 -2.67
CA ASP A 275 -4.70 13.81 -1.35
C ASP A 275 -5.86 14.35 -0.52
N ALA A 276 -5.58 14.66 0.76
CA ALA A 276 -6.57 15.13 1.71
C ALA A 276 -7.16 16.51 1.37
N THR A 277 -6.57 17.27 0.44
CA THR A 277 -7.12 18.55 -0.02
C THR A 277 -8.21 18.38 -1.07
N GLY A 278 -8.35 17.17 -1.63
CA GLY A 278 -9.25 16.83 -2.72
C GLY A 278 -8.62 16.96 -4.09
N ASP A 279 -7.33 17.30 -4.17
CA ASP A 279 -6.60 17.25 -5.43
C ASP A 279 -6.36 15.80 -5.84
N TYR A 280 -6.42 15.55 -7.14
CA TYR A 280 -6.10 14.25 -7.74
C TYR A 280 -5.38 14.43 -9.07
N ALA A 281 -4.64 13.42 -9.49
CA ALA A 281 -3.96 13.39 -10.78
C ALA A 281 -3.86 11.97 -11.33
N ILE A 282 -3.86 11.88 -12.66
CA ILE A 282 -3.40 10.70 -13.39
C ILE A 282 -2.04 11.06 -13.98
N VAL A 283 -1.01 10.27 -13.63
CA VAL A 283 0.35 10.46 -14.16
C VAL A 283 0.65 9.38 -15.17
N GLU A 284 0.82 9.79 -16.40
CA GLU A 284 1.16 8.91 -17.53
C GLU A 284 2.52 9.27 -18.10
N TYR A 285 3.17 8.28 -18.68
CA TYR A 285 4.47 8.45 -19.31
C TYR A 285 4.36 8.15 -20.80
N THR A 286 4.55 9.17 -21.63
CA THR A 286 4.53 9.04 -23.09
C THR A 286 5.94 9.25 -23.66
N GLY A 287 6.62 8.14 -23.96
CA GLY A 287 8.00 8.20 -24.47
C GLY A 287 8.96 8.78 -23.44
N LYS A 288 9.45 10.02 -23.68
CA LYS A 288 10.39 10.71 -22.78
C LYS A 288 9.72 11.65 -21.78
N ASP A 289 8.44 11.88 -21.90
CA ASP A 289 7.71 12.91 -21.16
C ASP A 289 6.80 12.29 -20.09
N VAL A 290 6.50 13.11 -19.09
CA VAL A 290 5.51 12.83 -18.05
C VAL A 290 4.29 13.69 -18.36
N ASN A 291 3.12 13.11 -18.44
CA ASN A 291 1.85 13.81 -18.55
C ASN A 291 1.09 13.70 -17.23
N ILE A 292 0.54 14.79 -16.79
CA ILE A 292 -0.18 14.90 -15.51
C ILE A 292 -1.54 15.54 -15.77
#